data_62f3a640e74e86ee6e32633e681484fc
#
_entry.id   62f3a640e74e86ee6e32633e681484fc
#
_cell.length_a   1.000
_cell.length_b   1.000
_cell.length_c   1.000
_cell.angle_alpha   90.00
_cell.angle_beta   90.00
_cell.angle_gamma   90.00
#
_symmetry.space_group_name_H-M   'P 1'
#
loop_
_entity.id
_entity.type
_entity.pdbx_description
1 polymer ?
#
loop_
_entity_poly.entity_id
_entity_poly.type
_entity_poly.pdbx_seq_one_letter_code
_entity_poly.pdbx_strand_id
1 'polypeptide(L)'
;MIKNFILGIIAFVLVFVTVNFAQAASTNTSAPKALGPHWAKYPIKVYIPKDDKQPAMKNAFTEWQSQSSGKVKFTFVQQEDKADLIVKFTDKTTGLESKLGGNKIIKKEGNQIKKAEITLATKSPAAKKHTNKYVYLTMLHQIGHILGLPDNPTKPTSIMHMPISEDQSIKKIDIRKLYKVNGWSYANRNMPSQRN
;
A
#
# COMPACT_ATOMS: atom_id res chain seq x y z
N MET A 1 -72.95 70.24 2.07
CA MET A 1 -71.66 69.90 2.66
C MET A 1 -71.43 68.42 2.47
N ILE A 2 -70.66 68.05 1.44
CA ILE A 2 -70.34 66.64 1.14
C ILE A 2 -68.84 66.54 1.13
N LYS A 3 -68.27 65.84 2.10
CA LYS A 3 -66.81 65.55 2.22
C LYS A 3 -66.50 64.35 1.34
N ASN A 4 -65.65 64.54 0.31
CA ASN A 4 -65.10 63.45 -0.46
C ASN A 4 -64.02 62.69 0.33
N PHE A 5 -64.20 61.41 0.44
CA PHE A 5 -63.21 60.47 1.02
C PHE A 5 -62.50 59.81 -0.15
N ILE A 6 -61.25 60.17 -0.38
CA ILE A 6 -60.39 59.48 -1.36
C ILE A 6 -59.74 58.30 -0.69
N LEU A 7 -60.11 57.11 -1.15
CA LEU A 7 -59.51 55.85 -0.69
C LEU A 7 -58.27 55.50 -1.52
N GLY A 8 -57.11 55.72 -0.97
CA GLY A 8 -55.83 55.32 -1.63
C GLY A 8 -55.60 53.85 -1.53
N ILE A 9 -55.58 53.14 -2.66
CA ILE A 9 -55.20 51.73 -2.75
C ILE A 9 -53.69 51.66 -2.87
N ILE A 10 -53.04 51.19 -1.80
CA ILE A 10 -51.61 50.84 -1.80
C ILE A 10 -51.51 49.43 -2.35
N ALA A 11 -51.00 49.30 -3.62
CA ALA A 11 -50.67 48.00 -4.20
C ALA A 11 -49.36 47.51 -3.62
N PHE A 12 -49.41 46.43 -2.83
CA PHE A 12 -48.22 45.75 -2.29
C PHE A 12 -47.71 44.77 -3.33
N VAL A 13 -46.63 45.14 -4.03
CA VAL A 13 -45.94 44.24 -4.97
C VAL A 13 -45.10 43.27 -4.18
N LEU A 14 -45.57 42.02 -4.05
CA LEU A 14 -44.80 40.90 -3.46
C LEU A 14 -43.82 40.39 -4.54
N VAL A 15 -42.55 40.77 -4.39
CA VAL A 15 -41.46 40.20 -5.18
C VAL A 15 -41.12 38.83 -4.61
N PHE A 16 -41.54 37.74 -5.28
CA PHE A 16 -41.11 36.41 -4.99
C PHE A 16 -39.67 36.21 -5.50
N VAL A 17 -38.68 36.30 -4.60
CA VAL A 17 -37.32 35.85 -4.89
C VAL A 17 -37.30 34.33 -4.82
N THR A 18 -37.33 33.65 -5.98
CA THR A 18 -37.10 32.20 -6.04
C THR A 18 -35.63 31.92 -5.85
N VAL A 19 -35.25 31.51 -4.66
CA VAL A 19 -33.91 31.00 -4.37
C VAL A 19 -33.82 29.59 -4.96
N ASN A 20 -33.19 29.47 -6.13
CA ASN A 20 -32.83 28.16 -6.68
C ASN A 20 -31.71 27.58 -5.87
N PHE A 21 -32.03 26.69 -4.93
CA PHE A 21 -31.04 25.80 -4.34
C PHE A 21 -30.54 24.85 -5.44
N ALA A 22 -29.39 25.15 -6.00
CA ALA A 22 -28.66 24.20 -6.80
C ALA A 22 -28.33 22.99 -5.88
N GLN A 23 -29.09 21.93 -6.05
CA GLN A 23 -28.85 20.66 -5.38
C GLN A 23 -27.52 20.12 -5.91
N ALA A 24 -26.45 20.31 -5.13
CA ALA A 24 -25.15 19.72 -5.44
C ALA A 24 -25.39 18.21 -5.55
N ALA A 25 -25.29 17.69 -6.78
CA ALA A 25 -25.34 16.27 -7.04
C ALA A 25 -24.21 15.62 -6.21
N SER A 26 -24.58 14.94 -5.14
CA SER A 26 -23.68 14.10 -4.37
C SER A 26 -23.24 12.98 -5.33
N THR A 27 -22.11 13.17 -5.98
CA THR A 27 -21.45 12.09 -6.70
C THR A 27 -21.01 11.08 -5.64
N ASN A 28 -21.81 10.05 -5.43
CA ASN A 28 -21.44 8.86 -4.69
C ASN A 28 -20.27 8.18 -5.42
N THR A 29 -19.08 8.75 -5.30
CA THR A 29 -17.84 8.10 -5.72
C THR A 29 -17.55 7.05 -4.67
N SER A 30 -18.13 5.87 -4.83
CA SER A 30 -17.78 4.72 -4.00
C SER A 30 -16.26 4.55 -4.04
N ALA A 31 -15.63 4.46 -2.87
CA ALA A 31 -14.19 4.22 -2.77
C ALA A 31 -13.81 3.01 -3.65
N PRO A 32 -12.69 3.05 -4.38
CA PRO A 32 -12.28 1.96 -5.23
C PRO A 32 -12.21 0.66 -4.42
N LYS A 33 -12.87 -0.39 -4.92
CA LYS A 33 -12.85 -1.70 -4.26
C LYS A 33 -11.46 -2.33 -4.41
N ALA A 34 -10.94 -2.92 -3.33
CA ALA A 34 -9.70 -3.70 -3.39
C ALA A 34 -9.83 -4.87 -4.38
N LEU A 35 -8.82 -5.05 -5.25
CA LEU A 35 -8.86 -6.01 -6.36
C LEU A 35 -8.13 -7.32 -6.10
N GLY A 36 -7.46 -7.46 -4.95
CA GLY A 36 -6.67 -8.66 -4.64
C GLY A 36 -6.47 -8.86 -3.14
N PRO A 37 -5.64 -9.84 -2.76
CA PRO A 37 -5.24 -10.03 -1.37
C PRO A 37 -4.59 -8.76 -0.83
N HIS A 38 -5.05 -8.29 0.32
CA HIS A 38 -4.56 -7.08 0.98
C HIS A 38 -4.67 -7.23 2.50
N TRP A 39 -3.88 -6.46 3.24
CA TRP A 39 -3.95 -6.51 4.70
C TRP A 39 -5.23 -5.92 5.24
N ALA A 40 -5.80 -6.59 6.23
CA ALA A 40 -7.06 -6.17 6.86
C ALA A 40 -6.92 -4.85 7.63
N LYS A 41 -5.73 -4.56 8.14
CA LYS A 41 -5.43 -3.38 8.97
C LYS A 41 -3.97 -2.98 8.89
N TYR A 42 -3.70 -1.73 9.24
CA TYR A 42 -2.36 -1.16 9.45
C TYR A 42 -2.31 -0.50 10.83
N PRO A 43 -1.14 -0.42 11.51
CA PRO A 43 0.13 -0.99 11.07
C PRO A 43 0.13 -2.53 11.12
N ILE A 44 0.93 -3.15 10.24
CA ILE A 44 1.24 -4.57 10.28
C ILE A 44 2.32 -4.77 11.34
N LYS A 45 2.09 -5.66 12.30
CA LYS A 45 3.07 -6.01 13.33
C LYS A 45 4.07 -7.01 12.77
N VAL A 46 5.35 -6.66 12.76
CA VAL A 46 6.42 -7.44 12.15
C VAL A 46 7.39 -7.96 13.21
N TYR A 47 7.62 -9.27 13.22
CA TYR A 47 8.69 -9.89 13.97
C TYR A 47 9.85 -10.23 13.03
N ILE A 48 11.07 -9.81 13.40
CA ILE A 48 12.32 -10.17 12.73
C ILE A 48 13.26 -10.73 13.80
N PRO A 49 13.72 -11.98 13.68
CA PRO A 49 14.67 -12.55 14.63
C PRO A 49 15.95 -11.72 14.72
N LYS A 50 16.66 -11.80 15.83
CA LYS A 50 17.98 -11.17 15.96
C LYS A 50 18.95 -11.79 14.97
N ASP A 51 19.57 -10.96 14.12
CA ASP A 51 20.53 -11.34 13.10
C ASP A 51 21.36 -10.12 12.69
N ASP A 52 22.56 -10.33 12.18
CA ASP A 52 23.43 -9.26 11.66
C ASP A 52 22.83 -8.54 10.42
N LYS A 53 21.88 -9.17 9.74
CA LYS A 53 21.13 -8.62 8.60
C LYS A 53 19.84 -7.89 9.00
N GLN A 54 19.45 -7.92 10.27
CA GLN A 54 18.19 -7.30 10.73
C GLN A 54 18.07 -5.82 10.32
N PRO A 55 19.12 -4.97 10.35
CA PRO A 55 19.04 -3.60 9.88
C PRO A 55 18.65 -3.49 8.40
N ALA A 56 19.25 -4.32 7.52
CA ALA A 56 18.92 -4.35 6.11
C ALA A 56 17.45 -4.76 5.87
N MET A 57 16.95 -5.73 6.62
CA MET A 57 15.54 -6.14 6.56
C MET A 57 14.60 -5.02 7.00
N LYS A 58 14.87 -4.35 8.13
CA LYS A 58 14.08 -3.22 8.62
C LYS A 58 14.03 -2.08 7.62
N ASN A 59 15.15 -1.78 6.96
CA ASN A 59 15.21 -0.75 5.91
C ASN A 59 14.27 -1.07 4.75
N ALA A 60 14.14 -2.33 4.35
CA ALA A 60 13.22 -2.72 3.30
C ALA A 60 11.73 -2.44 3.66
N PHE A 61 11.33 -2.67 4.91
CA PHE A 61 10.00 -2.30 5.40
C PHE A 61 9.80 -0.78 5.40
N THR A 62 10.80 -0.04 5.87
CA THR A 62 10.77 1.44 5.89
C THR A 62 10.66 2.02 4.49
N GLU A 63 11.34 1.41 3.50
CA GLU A 63 11.26 1.84 2.11
C GLU A 63 9.84 1.69 1.54
N TRP A 64 9.17 0.54 1.72
CA TRP A 64 7.77 0.38 1.32
C TRP A 64 6.84 1.38 2.01
N GLN A 65 7.07 1.67 3.29
CA GLN A 65 6.29 2.66 4.03
C GLN A 65 6.47 4.06 3.43
N SER A 66 7.70 4.47 3.14
CA SER A 66 8.05 5.74 2.52
C SER A 66 7.45 5.86 1.11
N GLN A 67 7.73 4.90 0.23
CA GLN A 67 7.29 4.91 -1.17
C GLN A 67 5.77 4.85 -1.33
N SER A 68 5.07 4.23 -0.38
CA SER A 68 3.60 4.23 -0.35
C SER A 68 2.99 5.52 0.20
N SER A 69 3.78 6.55 0.47
CA SER A 69 3.34 7.78 1.13
C SER A 69 2.66 7.51 2.49
N GLY A 70 3.18 6.54 3.23
CA GLY A 70 2.67 6.14 4.54
C GLY A 70 1.33 5.41 4.53
N LYS A 71 0.83 4.99 3.35
CA LYS A 71 -0.37 4.13 3.26
C LYS A 71 -0.13 2.75 3.84
N VAL A 72 1.02 2.15 3.54
CA VAL A 72 1.52 0.98 4.26
C VAL A 72 2.22 1.46 5.52
N LYS A 73 1.97 0.79 6.64
CA LYS A 73 2.63 1.06 7.93
C LYS A 73 3.02 -0.25 8.60
N PHE A 74 4.22 -0.28 9.18
CA PHE A 74 4.74 -1.42 9.92
C PHE A 74 5.12 -1.00 11.35
N THR A 75 4.99 -1.94 12.30
CA THR A 75 5.48 -1.79 13.66
C THR A 75 6.25 -3.05 14.04
N PHE A 76 7.49 -2.90 14.49
CA PHE A 76 8.31 -4.03 14.88
C PHE A 76 7.98 -4.48 16.30
N VAL A 77 7.76 -5.77 16.48
CA VAL A 77 7.48 -6.39 17.76
C VAL A 77 8.64 -7.31 18.19
N GLN A 78 8.79 -7.52 19.50
CA GLN A 78 9.87 -8.32 20.06
C GLN A 78 9.53 -9.81 20.19
N GLN A 79 8.26 -10.17 20.09
CA GLN A 79 7.75 -11.51 20.28
C GLN A 79 7.04 -11.99 19.01
N GLU A 80 7.36 -13.21 18.57
CA GLU A 80 6.81 -13.79 17.34
C GLU A 80 5.29 -14.01 17.44
N ASP A 81 4.79 -14.39 18.61
CA ASP A 81 3.36 -14.63 18.84
C ASP A 81 2.51 -13.36 18.72
N LYS A 82 3.12 -12.19 18.88
CA LYS A 82 2.47 -10.87 18.72
C LYS A 82 2.49 -10.34 17.29
N ALA A 83 3.15 -11.04 16.36
CA ALA A 83 3.32 -10.59 14.99
C ALA A 83 2.18 -11.00 14.06
N ASP A 84 1.81 -10.11 13.15
CA ASP A 84 0.96 -10.39 11.99
C ASP A 84 1.83 -10.92 10.83
N LEU A 85 3.08 -10.45 10.71
CA LEU A 85 4.08 -10.88 9.75
C LEU A 85 5.34 -11.37 10.45
N ILE A 86 5.78 -12.57 10.12
CA ILE A 86 6.95 -13.22 10.71
C ILE A 86 8.03 -13.36 9.64
N VAL A 87 9.25 -12.94 9.95
CA VAL A 87 10.43 -13.23 9.13
C VAL A 87 11.13 -14.45 9.74
N LYS A 88 11.48 -15.42 8.90
CA LYS A 88 12.23 -16.62 9.28
C LYS A 88 13.48 -16.78 8.43
N PHE A 89 14.43 -17.55 8.95
CA PHE A 89 15.63 -17.94 8.24
C PHE A 89 15.63 -19.43 7.95
N THR A 90 16.24 -19.81 6.83
CA THR A 90 16.48 -21.19 6.46
C THR A 90 17.86 -21.34 5.80
N ASP A 91 18.51 -22.44 6.01
CA ASP A 91 19.69 -22.83 5.24
C ASP A 91 19.33 -23.56 3.92
N LYS A 92 18.06 -23.92 3.76
CA LYS A 92 17.52 -24.62 2.59
C LYS A 92 17.03 -23.62 1.55
N THR A 93 17.47 -23.77 0.31
CA THR A 93 17.01 -22.97 -0.82
C THR A 93 15.97 -23.68 -1.68
N THR A 94 15.76 -24.99 -1.43
CA THR A 94 14.76 -25.80 -2.13
C THR A 94 13.35 -25.44 -1.67
N GLY A 95 12.44 -25.23 -2.61
CA GLY A 95 11.05 -24.87 -2.30
C GLY A 95 10.80 -23.39 -1.99
N LEU A 96 11.81 -22.52 -2.09
CA LEU A 96 11.63 -21.08 -2.08
C LEU A 96 11.31 -20.58 -3.49
N GLU A 97 10.43 -19.57 -3.60
CA GLU A 97 10.07 -18.88 -4.85
C GLU A 97 11.28 -18.33 -5.59
N SER A 98 12.23 -17.81 -4.83
CA SER A 98 13.58 -17.51 -5.30
C SER A 98 14.59 -18.28 -4.49
N LYS A 99 15.79 -18.52 -5.05
CA LYS A 99 16.91 -19.11 -4.31
C LYS A 99 17.38 -18.27 -3.13
N LEU A 100 16.81 -17.09 -2.90
CA LEU A 100 17.15 -16.13 -1.86
C LEU A 100 16.08 -16.02 -0.79
N GLY A 101 14.81 -16.25 -1.15
CA GLY A 101 13.70 -16.14 -0.22
C GLY A 101 12.37 -16.56 -0.82
N GLY A 102 11.37 -16.62 0.02
CA GLY A 102 9.99 -16.88 -0.35
C GLY A 102 9.02 -16.27 0.66
N ASN A 103 7.75 -16.32 0.34
CA ASN A 103 6.69 -15.82 1.22
C ASN A 103 5.50 -16.79 1.24
N LYS A 104 4.70 -16.66 2.29
CA LYS A 104 3.50 -17.47 2.46
C LYS A 104 2.44 -16.70 3.23
N ILE A 105 1.23 -16.65 2.71
CA ILE A 105 0.07 -16.20 3.47
C ILE A 105 -0.39 -17.36 4.36
N ILE A 106 -0.33 -17.18 5.69
CA ILE A 106 -0.69 -18.20 6.67
C ILE A 106 -2.18 -18.18 6.96
N LYS A 107 -2.76 -16.97 7.09
CA LYS A 107 -4.18 -16.80 7.40
C LYS A 107 -4.76 -15.63 6.59
N LYS A 108 -5.92 -15.88 5.97
CA LYS A 108 -6.74 -14.85 5.31
C LYS A 108 -8.22 -15.09 5.58
N GLU A 109 -9.00 -14.04 5.49
CA GLU A 109 -10.48 -14.06 5.51
C GLU A 109 -10.96 -13.34 4.25
N GLY A 110 -11.52 -14.09 3.31
CA GLY A 110 -11.75 -13.57 1.95
C GLY A 110 -10.44 -13.08 1.33
N ASN A 111 -10.40 -11.81 0.90
CA ASN A 111 -9.19 -11.16 0.40
C ASN A 111 -8.34 -10.47 1.47
N GLN A 112 -8.77 -10.51 2.74
CA GLN A 112 -8.05 -9.86 3.83
C GLN A 112 -6.97 -10.77 4.43
N ILE A 113 -5.71 -10.37 4.30
CA ILE A 113 -4.56 -11.04 4.92
C ILE A 113 -4.58 -10.71 6.40
N LYS A 114 -4.45 -11.72 7.25
CA LYS A 114 -4.38 -11.62 8.72
C LYS A 114 -3.03 -12.04 9.27
N LYS A 115 -2.35 -12.99 8.61
CA LYS A 115 -1.03 -13.47 8.99
C LYS A 115 -0.26 -13.95 7.78
N ALA A 116 1.03 -13.61 7.73
CA ALA A 116 1.93 -14.03 6.67
C ALA A 116 3.34 -14.34 7.22
N GLU A 117 4.15 -14.96 6.39
CA GLU A 117 5.54 -15.29 6.67
C GLU A 117 6.42 -14.95 5.47
N ILE A 118 7.61 -14.42 5.74
CA ILE A 118 8.70 -14.30 4.77
C ILE A 118 9.83 -15.21 5.25
N THR A 119 10.30 -16.10 4.39
CA THR A 119 11.46 -16.95 4.67
C THR A 119 12.64 -16.48 3.83
N LEU A 120 13.78 -16.23 4.46
CA LEU A 120 15.02 -15.86 3.80
C LEU A 120 16.04 -17.00 3.88
N ALA A 121 16.71 -17.28 2.76
CA ALA A 121 17.86 -18.15 2.76
C ALA A 121 19.06 -17.44 3.41
N THR A 122 19.76 -18.13 4.32
CA THR A 122 20.97 -17.59 4.99
C THR A 122 22.21 -17.68 4.10
N LYS A 123 22.19 -18.57 3.12
CA LYS A 123 23.31 -18.82 2.19
C LYS A 123 22.80 -18.95 0.75
N SER A 124 23.64 -18.56 -0.19
CA SER A 124 23.44 -18.85 -1.62
C SER A 124 23.59 -20.35 -1.88
N PRO A 125 23.13 -20.86 -3.05
CA PRO A 125 23.37 -22.25 -3.47
C PRO A 125 24.87 -22.63 -3.47
N ALA A 126 25.78 -21.66 -3.63
CA ALA A 126 27.22 -21.85 -3.53
C ALA A 126 27.74 -21.78 -2.07
N ALA A 127 26.88 -21.92 -1.07
CA ALA A 127 27.18 -21.85 0.36
C ALA A 127 27.83 -20.52 0.84
N LYS A 128 27.80 -19.46 0.02
CA LYS A 128 28.29 -18.14 0.39
C LYS A 128 27.20 -17.36 1.16
N LYS A 129 27.62 -16.69 2.24
CA LYS A 129 26.72 -15.81 3.02
C LYS A 129 26.24 -14.64 2.15
N HIS A 130 24.96 -14.33 2.20
CA HIS A 130 24.40 -13.21 1.44
C HIS A 130 24.91 -11.85 1.96
N THR A 131 25.09 -10.90 1.03
CA THR A 131 25.42 -9.52 1.39
C THR A 131 24.18 -8.79 1.93
N ASN A 132 24.40 -7.70 2.67
CA ASN A 132 23.30 -6.85 3.13
C ASN A 132 22.47 -6.31 1.97
N LYS A 133 23.08 -6.02 0.82
CA LYS A 133 22.40 -5.55 -0.39
C LYS A 133 21.42 -6.60 -0.92
N TYR A 134 21.86 -7.86 -1.04
CA TYR A 134 20.97 -8.92 -1.49
C TYR A 134 19.84 -9.22 -0.51
N VAL A 135 20.13 -9.21 0.78
CA VAL A 135 19.09 -9.37 1.82
C VAL A 135 18.07 -8.25 1.72
N TYR A 136 18.51 -7.01 1.58
CA TYR A 136 17.63 -5.85 1.41
C TYR A 136 16.73 -5.97 0.18
N LEU A 137 17.30 -6.30 -0.99
CA LEU A 137 16.53 -6.44 -2.24
C LEU A 137 15.55 -7.62 -2.19
N THR A 138 15.99 -8.75 -1.62
CA THR A 138 15.12 -9.91 -1.42
C THR A 138 13.94 -9.55 -0.50
N MET A 139 14.20 -8.84 0.59
CA MET A 139 13.14 -8.38 1.49
C MET A 139 12.19 -7.41 0.78
N LEU A 140 12.71 -6.44 0.01
CA LEU A 140 11.85 -5.54 -0.77
C LEU A 140 10.89 -6.31 -1.68
N HIS A 141 11.41 -7.30 -2.41
CA HIS A 141 10.63 -8.14 -3.32
C HIS A 141 9.57 -8.95 -2.56
N GLN A 142 9.97 -9.67 -1.51
CA GLN A 142 9.06 -10.51 -0.72
C GLN A 142 7.99 -9.70 0.03
N ILE A 143 8.34 -8.51 0.52
CA ILE A 143 7.37 -7.58 1.10
C ILE A 143 6.34 -7.16 0.04
N GLY A 144 6.76 -6.89 -1.20
CA GLY A 144 5.85 -6.58 -2.29
C GLY A 144 4.80 -7.67 -2.50
N HIS A 145 5.20 -8.94 -2.48
CA HIS A 145 4.27 -10.07 -2.59
C HIS A 145 3.27 -10.13 -1.44
N ILE A 146 3.72 -10.01 -0.21
CA ILE A 146 2.80 -10.02 0.94
C ILE A 146 1.91 -8.77 1.00
N LEU A 147 2.26 -7.70 0.30
CA LEU A 147 1.39 -6.54 0.08
C LEU A 147 0.41 -6.74 -1.09
N GLY A 148 0.42 -7.91 -1.73
CA GLY A 148 -0.51 -8.30 -2.79
C GLY A 148 0.00 -8.03 -4.22
N LEU A 149 1.27 -7.72 -4.40
CA LEU A 149 1.83 -7.49 -5.74
C LEU A 149 2.29 -8.81 -6.38
N PRO A 150 1.90 -9.09 -7.63
CA PRO A 150 2.50 -10.17 -8.41
C PRO A 150 3.86 -9.75 -8.98
N ASP A 151 4.62 -10.71 -9.49
CA ASP A 151 5.80 -10.44 -10.31
C ASP A 151 5.51 -9.48 -11.46
N ASN A 152 6.57 -8.81 -11.90
CA ASN A 152 6.52 -7.86 -13.02
C ASN A 152 7.55 -8.22 -14.11
N PRO A 153 7.25 -9.20 -14.97
CA PRO A 153 8.22 -9.67 -15.98
C PRO A 153 8.56 -8.63 -17.05
N THR A 154 7.74 -7.59 -17.21
CA THR A 154 7.89 -6.59 -18.27
C THR A 154 8.73 -5.37 -17.88
N LYS A 155 9.14 -5.25 -16.60
CA LYS A 155 9.90 -4.09 -16.13
C LYS A 155 11.14 -4.55 -15.35
N PRO A 156 12.28 -4.79 -16.01
CA PRO A 156 13.49 -5.35 -15.39
C PRO A 156 14.00 -4.57 -14.17
N THR A 157 13.84 -3.25 -14.14
CA THR A 157 14.28 -2.39 -13.02
C THR A 157 13.30 -2.30 -11.85
N SER A 158 12.09 -2.89 -11.98
CA SER A 158 11.13 -3.01 -10.87
C SER A 158 11.63 -4.00 -9.84
N ILE A 159 11.41 -3.70 -8.56
CA ILE A 159 11.70 -4.66 -7.49
C ILE A 159 10.86 -5.95 -7.60
N MET A 160 9.73 -5.89 -8.29
CA MET A 160 8.87 -7.06 -8.53
C MET A 160 9.29 -7.88 -9.76
N HIS A 161 10.44 -7.60 -10.38
CA HIS A 161 10.96 -8.41 -11.48
C HIS A 161 11.91 -9.49 -10.97
N MET A 162 11.85 -10.68 -11.58
CA MET A 162 12.76 -11.80 -11.32
C MET A 162 13.62 -12.10 -12.56
N PRO A 163 14.89 -12.45 -12.39
CA PRO A 163 15.63 -12.60 -11.13
C PRO A 163 15.96 -11.25 -10.46
N ILE A 164 16.22 -11.29 -9.15
CA ILE A 164 16.62 -10.09 -8.39
C ILE A 164 18.01 -9.64 -8.83
N SER A 165 18.16 -8.34 -9.11
CA SER A 165 19.41 -7.68 -9.50
C SER A 165 19.64 -6.37 -8.74
N GLU A 166 20.88 -5.89 -8.71
CA GLU A 166 21.26 -4.73 -7.86
C GLU A 166 20.72 -3.39 -8.33
N ASP A 167 20.27 -3.28 -9.58
CA ASP A 167 19.69 -2.09 -10.19
C ASP A 167 18.18 -1.96 -9.95
N GLN A 168 17.56 -2.98 -9.33
CA GLN A 168 16.15 -2.96 -9.02
C GLN A 168 15.82 -2.08 -7.81
N SER A 169 14.64 -1.48 -7.87
CA SER A 169 14.06 -0.72 -6.76
C SER A 169 12.54 -0.67 -6.88
N ILE A 170 11.85 -0.19 -5.86
CA ILE A 170 10.42 0.09 -5.94
C ILE A 170 10.20 1.19 -6.99
N LYS A 171 9.44 0.89 -8.03
CA LYS A 171 9.13 1.81 -9.12
C LYS A 171 7.71 2.35 -8.99
N LYS A 172 7.44 3.46 -9.66
CA LYS A 172 6.11 4.07 -9.71
C LYS A 172 5.01 3.08 -10.15
N ILE A 173 5.36 2.12 -11.03
CA ILE A 173 4.41 1.07 -11.45
C ILE A 173 4.05 0.14 -10.30
N ASP A 174 4.99 -0.19 -9.42
CA ASP A 174 4.76 -1.06 -8.27
C ASP A 174 3.83 -0.36 -7.26
N ILE A 175 4.06 0.93 -7.02
CA ILE A 175 3.19 1.75 -6.16
C ILE A 175 1.78 1.88 -6.74
N ARG A 176 1.63 2.08 -8.06
CA ARG A 176 0.31 2.11 -8.71
C ARG A 176 -0.44 0.78 -8.54
N LYS A 177 0.25 -0.34 -8.73
CA LYS A 177 -0.32 -1.68 -8.51
C LYS A 177 -0.71 -1.86 -7.04
N LEU A 178 0.13 -1.44 -6.08
CA LEU A 178 -0.15 -1.49 -4.65
C LEU A 178 -1.44 -0.74 -4.30
N TYR A 179 -1.60 0.48 -4.80
CA TYR A 179 -2.81 1.27 -4.58
C TYR A 179 -4.05 0.57 -5.15
N LYS A 180 -3.95 0.03 -6.36
CA LYS A 180 -5.03 -0.70 -7.03
C LYS A 180 -5.45 -1.95 -6.25
N VAL A 181 -4.48 -2.75 -5.80
CA VAL A 181 -4.74 -3.97 -5.01
C VAL A 181 -5.49 -3.65 -3.73
N ASN A 182 -5.12 -2.56 -3.06
CA ASN A 182 -5.72 -2.15 -1.78
C ASN A 182 -6.99 -1.29 -1.94
N GLY A 183 -7.41 -0.93 -3.15
CA GLY A 183 -8.54 -0.04 -3.36
C GLY A 183 -8.28 1.39 -2.86
N TRP A 184 -7.03 1.84 -2.87
CA TRP A 184 -6.70 3.21 -2.47
C TRP A 184 -6.78 4.16 -3.65
N SER A 185 -7.35 5.34 -3.41
CA SER A 185 -7.35 6.40 -4.42
C SER A 185 -5.94 6.94 -4.63
N TYR A 186 -5.50 6.94 -5.87
CA TYR A 186 -4.26 7.54 -6.29
C TYR A 186 -4.49 9.03 -6.53
N ALA A 187 -4.34 9.85 -5.48
CA ALA A 187 -4.44 11.29 -5.64
C ALA A 187 -3.23 11.81 -6.44
N ASN A 188 -3.46 12.25 -7.66
CA ASN A 188 -2.44 12.77 -8.58
C ASN A 188 -1.71 14.03 -8.07
N ARG A 189 -2.00 14.52 -6.87
CA ARG A 189 -1.64 15.87 -6.48
C ARG A 189 -0.25 16.08 -5.88
N ASN A 190 0.47 15.03 -5.45
CA ASN A 190 1.75 15.22 -4.75
C ASN A 190 2.81 14.15 -5.08
N MET A 191 2.90 13.68 -6.30
CA MET A 191 4.14 13.05 -6.72
C MET A 191 5.07 14.11 -7.29
N PRO A 192 6.33 14.22 -6.80
CA PRO A 192 7.33 15.03 -7.50
C PRO A 192 7.38 14.58 -8.95
N SER A 193 7.20 15.50 -9.88
CA SER A 193 7.40 15.24 -11.30
C SER A 193 8.84 14.77 -11.47
N GLN A 194 9.05 13.48 -11.65
CA GLN A 194 10.35 13.03 -12.15
C GLN A 194 10.43 13.55 -13.58
N ARG A 195 11.14 14.66 -13.76
CA ARG A 195 11.61 15.09 -15.06
C ARG A 195 12.50 13.98 -15.63
N ASN A 196 12.22 13.64 -16.86
CA ASN A 196 12.95 12.67 -17.69
C ASN A 196 14.45 12.93 -17.70
#